data_a246a0a42756c7ae9f166b46125f25ab
#
_entry.id   a246a0a42756c7ae9f166b46125f25ab
#
_cell.length_a   1.000
_cell.length_b   1.000
_cell.length_c   1.000
_cell.angle_alpha   90.00
_cell.angle_beta   90.00
_cell.angle_gamma   90.00
#
_symmetry.space_group_name_H-M   'P 1'
#
loop_
_entity.id
_entity.type
_entity.pdbx_description
1 polymer ?
#
loop_
_entity_poly.entity_id
_entity_poly.type
_entity_poly.pdbx_seq_one_letter_code
_entity_poly.pdbx_strand_id
1 'polypeptide(L)'
;MKKIKSIVALGLVLAMSLTMWGCGNKDSATSNGGSSNKKSSSSAKTAEINATDDGTVLNIHCWNDEFQSRFKAYYPGYTEGKDTSTGTLKNDLGEFTVNWIITPSDDNAYQNKLDEVLPKNADASADEKVDMFLIEADYALKYVNSDYTLDVKALGLTDDDLSGMYDYTKTVCTAEDGTLRGVSWQATPGLFAYRRSIAKDVLGTDDPAEVQKSLADWDKFDAVAAQAKDKGYYMLSGYDDSYRTFSNNVSKKWVDDNKTIQIDDAIWQWVDQTKTYTDKGYNHGTSLWDDNWAADQGSKGKVFGFFYSTWGINFTLLGNSLDDQKGEEKVGNGIFGDWAVCEGPAAYYWGGSWICAAAGTDNKSLVCDIMKVLTCDASVATKITEDTQDYTNNVEAMEALAASDYKSDFLGGQNHIALFAEAAKKINISNMGPYDQGLNESFQGAMKDYFTGNVSKDDAEKAFYKAAVEKYPDLNAPK
;
A
#
# COMPACT_ATOMS: atom_id res chain seq x y z
N MET A 1 -9.73 -31.39 3.28
CA MET A 1 -8.95 -30.23 3.69
C MET A 1 -9.92 -29.19 4.21
N LYS A 2 -9.79 -28.75 5.45
CA LYS A 2 -10.72 -27.76 6.04
C LYS A 2 -10.30 -26.39 5.57
N LYS A 3 -11.16 -25.71 4.78
CA LYS A 3 -10.96 -24.31 4.37
C LYS A 3 -10.95 -23.44 5.62
N ILE A 4 -9.91 -22.64 5.77
CA ILE A 4 -9.82 -21.57 6.77
C ILE A 4 -10.80 -20.50 6.31
N LYS A 5 -11.85 -20.26 7.08
CA LYS A 5 -12.81 -19.18 6.79
C LYS A 5 -12.16 -17.86 7.23
N SER A 6 -11.92 -16.99 6.29
CA SER A 6 -11.57 -15.59 6.57
C SER A 6 -12.73 -14.94 7.31
N ILE A 7 -12.50 -14.50 8.53
CA ILE A 7 -13.45 -13.68 9.29
C ILE A 7 -13.17 -12.24 8.87
N VAL A 8 -14.02 -11.72 8.00
CA VAL A 8 -14.04 -10.28 7.68
C VAL A 8 -14.59 -9.56 8.90
N ALA A 9 -13.74 -8.84 9.60
CA ALA A 9 -14.16 -7.90 10.63
C ALA A 9 -14.76 -6.66 9.93
N LEU A 10 -16.06 -6.46 10.16
CA LEU A 10 -16.80 -5.27 9.75
C LEU A 10 -16.24 -4.07 10.54
N GLY A 11 -15.41 -3.26 9.92
CA GLY A 11 -14.98 -1.98 10.46
C GLY A 11 -16.08 -0.93 10.26
N LEU A 12 -16.60 -0.40 11.37
CA LEU A 12 -17.55 0.71 11.37
C LEU A 12 -16.93 1.97 10.74
N VAL A 13 -17.67 2.51 9.80
CA VAL A 13 -17.47 3.88 9.32
C VAL A 13 -18.02 4.84 10.38
N LEU A 14 -17.21 5.76 10.87
CA LEU A 14 -17.67 6.92 11.63
C LEU A 14 -17.23 8.20 10.94
N ALA A 15 -18.23 9.03 10.75
CA ALA A 15 -18.18 10.30 10.04
C ALA A 15 -17.24 11.31 10.71
N MET A 16 -16.56 12.11 9.87
CA MET A 16 -15.81 13.30 10.26
C MET A 16 -16.71 14.35 10.90
N SER A 17 -16.33 14.82 12.06
CA SER A 17 -16.73 16.13 12.55
C SER A 17 -15.50 16.95 12.94
N LEU A 18 -15.31 18.05 12.21
CA LEU A 18 -14.33 19.09 12.51
C LEU A 18 -14.62 19.74 13.87
N THR A 19 -13.63 19.82 14.74
CA THR A 19 -13.57 20.87 15.74
C THR A 19 -12.16 21.43 15.86
N MET A 20 -12.01 22.70 15.47
CA MET A 20 -10.88 23.55 15.79
C MET A 20 -10.89 23.91 17.28
N TRP A 21 -9.68 24.06 17.85
CA TRP A 21 -9.20 25.02 18.87
C TRP A 21 -7.84 24.53 19.33
N GLY A 22 -6.75 25.25 19.38
CA GLY A 22 -6.44 26.66 19.47
C GLY A 22 -5.60 26.92 20.74
N CYS A 23 -4.41 27.56 20.58
CA CYS A 23 -3.52 28.17 21.60
C CYS A 23 -2.73 27.22 22.49
N GLY A 24 -1.44 27.39 22.73
CA GLY A 24 -0.45 28.43 22.51
C GLY A 24 0.55 28.42 23.66
N ASN A 25 1.75 28.73 23.37
CA ASN A 25 2.80 29.46 24.10
C ASN A 25 4.16 28.78 24.26
N LYS A 26 5.12 29.37 23.56
CA LYS A 26 6.46 29.87 23.89
C LYS A 26 7.23 29.21 25.05
N ASP A 27 8.49 28.79 24.82
CA ASP A 27 9.63 29.66 25.10
C ASP A 27 10.94 29.13 24.50
N SER A 28 11.79 30.10 24.20
CA SER A 28 13.08 30.05 23.52
C SER A 28 14.20 29.49 24.40
N ALA A 29 15.20 28.85 23.78
CA ALA A 29 16.59 29.10 24.14
C ALA A 29 17.55 28.73 23.02
N THR A 30 18.29 29.69 22.60
CA THR A 30 19.44 29.71 21.71
C THR A 30 20.67 29.04 22.31
N SER A 31 21.48 28.32 21.55
CA SER A 31 22.95 28.50 21.62
C SER A 31 23.68 27.91 20.42
N ASN A 32 24.63 28.71 19.96
CA ASN A 32 25.59 28.60 18.88
C ASN A 32 26.60 27.47 19.02
N GLY A 33 27.12 27.00 17.83
CA GLY A 33 28.57 26.93 17.70
C GLY A 33 29.16 25.71 17.03
N GLY A 34 29.73 25.89 15.84
CA GLY A 34 31.03 25.31 15.53
C GLY A 34 31.11 24.24 14.45
N SER A 35 31.34 24.71 13.24
CA SER A 35 31.88 23.98 12.07
C SER A 35 33.23 23.31 12.35
N SER A 36 33.42 22.05 11.93
CA SER A 36 34.71 21.61 11.40
C SER A 36 34.57 20.42 10.45
N ASN A 37 34.80 20.67 9.16
CA ASN A 37 35.04 19.69 8.12
C ASN A 37 36.26 18.82 8.45
N LYS A 38 36.09 17.51 8.48
CA LYS A 38 37.18 16.55 8.21
C LYS A 38 36.63 15.43 7.31
N LYS A 39 37.07 15.48 6.03
CA LYS A 39 37.05 14.30 5.16
C LYS A 39 38.00 13.26 5.78
N SER A 40 37.48 12.10 6.11
CA SER A 40 38.29 10.90 6.28
C SER A 40 37.66 9.77 5.45
N SER A 41 38.39 9.26 4.51
CA SER A 41 38.16 8.00 3.84
C SER A 41 38.23 6.90 4.89
N SER A 42 37.14 6.23 5.16
CA SER A 42 37.13 5.02 5.97
C SER A 42 36.55 3.86 5.19
N SER A 43 37.37 2.80 5.09
CA SER A 43 36.94 1.45 4.79
C SER A 43 35.66 1.11 5.59
N ALA A 44 34.64 0.60 4.92
CA ALA A 44 33.40 0.17 5.52
C ALA A 44 33.67 -0.88 6.64
N LYS A 45 33.70 -0.43 7.87
CA LYS A 45 33.37 -1.30 9.00
C LYS A 45 31.86 -1.47 8.95
N THR A 46 31.40 -2.72 8.90
CA THR A 46 30.01 -3.06 9.19
C THR A 46 29.65 -2.34 10.49
N ALA A 47 28.73 -1.39 10.42
CA ALA A 47 28.31 -0.68 11.63
C ALA A 47 27.72 -1.70 12.59
N GLU A 48 28.19 -1.71 13.85
CA GLU A 48 27.54 -2.48 14.91
C GLU A 48 26.10 -1.97 15.00
N ILE A 49 25.13 -2.86 14.70
CA ILE A 49 23.72 -2.50 14.82
C ILE A 49 23.30 -2.58 16.28
N ASN A 50 22.42 -1.69 16.68
CA ASN A 50 21.80 -1.69 18.01
C ASN A 50 20.72 -2.80 18.09
N ALA A 51 21.15 -4.06 18.27
CA ALA A 51 20.30 -5.24 18.39
C ALA A 51 21.04 -6.40 19.05
N THR A 52 20.32 -7.20 19.87
CA THR A 52 20.86 -8.37 20.60
C THR A 52 19.99 -9.61 20.37
N ASP A 53 20.31 -10.73 21.01
CA ASP A 53 19.58 -12.02 20.94
C ASP A 53 19.26 -12.59 22.32
N ASP A 54 19.09 -11.75 23.32
CA ASP A 54 18.78 -12.13 24.70
C ASP A 54 17.29 -11.99 25.08
N GLY A 55 16.44 -11.60 24.10
CA GLY A 55 15.00 -11.51 24.25
C GLY A 55 14.27 -12.86 24.24
N THR A 56 13.10 -12.90 24.87
CA THR A 56 12.17 -14.04 24.86
C THR A 56 10.73 -13.61 24.56
N VAL A 57 10.51 -12.32 24.36
CA VAL A 57 9.23 -11.73 23.98
C VAL A 57 9.41 -11.02 22.65
N LEU A 58 8.63 -11.37 21.66
CA LEU A 58 8.62 -10.76 20.33
C LEU A 58 7.40 -9.84 20.20
N ASN A 59 7.62 -8.53 20.18
CA ASN A 59 6.55 -7.55 20.01
C ASN A 59 6.48 -7.05 18.57
N ILE A 60 5.33 -7.25 17.92
CA ILE A 60 5.10 -6.90 16.52
C ILE A 60 4.00 -5.83 16.43
N HIS A 61 4.34 -4.65 15.89
CA HIS A 61 3.39 -3.57 15.66
C HIS A 61 2.87 -3.61 14.22
N CYS A 62 1.54 -3.58 14.05
CA CYS A 62 0.87 -3.54 12.75
C CYS A 62 -0.45 -2.75 12.85
N TRP A 63 -1.03 -2.39 11.70
CA TRP A 63 -2.29 -1.60 11.67
C TRP A 63 -3.53 -2.47 11.51
N ASN A 64 -3.37 -3.73 11.09
CA ASN A 64 -4.43 -4.72 10.94
C ASN A 64 -3.89 -6.13 11.20
N ASP A 65 -4.72 -7.14 11.03
CA ASP A 65 -4.40 -8.54 11.27
C ASP A 65 -3.86 -9.30 10.04
N GLU A 66 -3.58 -8.60 8.93
CA GLU A 66 -3.08 -9.24 7.71
C GLU A 66 -1.76 -9.96 7.96
N PHE A 67 -0.75 -9.25 8.49
CA PHE A 67 0.56 -9.85 8.77
C PHE A 67 0.47 -10.97 9.81
N GLN A 68 -0.33 -10.78 10.85
CA GLN A 68 -0.61 -11.84 11.84
C GLN A 68 -1.15 -13.11 11.17
N SER A 69 -2.09 -12.94 10.22
CA SER A 69 -2.67 -14.05 9.47
C SER A 69 -1.62 -14.77 8.60
N ARG A 70 -0.73 -14.00 7.93
CA ARG A 70 0.39 -14.55 7.15
C ARG A 70 1.38 -15.28 8.05
N PHE A 71 1.78 -14.67 9.15
CA PHE A 71 2.67 -15.28 10.14
C PHE A 71 2.11 -16.60 10.67
N LYS A 72 0.86 -16.60 11.11
CA LYS A 72 0.15 -17.78 11.60
C LYS A 72 0.06 -18.92 10.58
N ALA A 73 -0.15 -18.59 9.31
CA ALA A 73 -0.35 -19.58 8.25
C ALA A 73 0.96 -20.15 7.72
N TYR A 74 2.04 -19.37 7.69
CA TYR A 74 3.24 -19.70 6.93
C TYR A 74 4.54 -19.73 7.74
N TYR A 75 4.59 -19.11 8.92
CA TYR A 75 5.78 -19.18 9.77
C TYR A 75 5.71 -20.41 10.71
N PRO A 76 6.69 -21.30 10.66
CA PRO A 76 6.62 -22.57 11.41
C PRO A 76 6.78 -22.35 12.93
N GLY A 77 6.11 -23.21 13.71
CA GLY A 77 6.26 -23.26 15.17
C GLY A 77 5.42 -22.28 15.96
N TYR A 78 4.62 -21.42 15.29
CA TYR A 78 3.70 -20.50 15.97
C TYR A 78 2.41 -21.21 16.41
N THR A 79 1.97 -20.89 17.62
CA THR A 79 0.70 -21.32 18.19
C THR A 79 -0.03 -20.11 18.77
N GLU A 80 -1.21 -19.81 18.26
CA GLU A 80 -2.05 -18.72 18.74
C GLU A 80 -2.51 -18.96 20.18
N GLY A 81 -2.47 -17.93 21.01
CA GLY A 81 -2.99 -17.97 22.37
C GLY A 81 -4.50 -17.99 22.43
N LYS A 82 -5.06 -18.01 23.64
CA LYS A 82 -6.52 -17.87 23.83
C LYS A 82 -7.03 -16.50 23.46
N ASP A 83 -6.20 -15.50 23.67
CA ASP A 83 -6.33 -14.14 23.18
C ASP A 83 -5.54 -14.04 21.88
N THR A 84 -6.19 -13.65 20.78
CA THR A 84 -5.57 -13.54 19.45
C THR A 84 -4.46 -12.49 19.39
N SER A 85 -4.38 -11.57 20.37
CA SER A 85 -3.29 -10.61 20.49
C SER A 85 -1.98 -11.23 20.98
N THR A 86 -1.98 -12.51 21.40
CA THR A 86 -0.79 -13.20 21.92
C THR A 86 -0.65 -14.58 21.32
N GLY A 87 0.58 -15.09 21.36
CA GLY A 87 0.88 -16.47 20.96
C GLY A 87 2.21 -16.95 21.53
N THR A 88 2.54 -18.18 21.22
CA THR A 88 3.85 -18.79 21.51
C THR A 88 4.51 -19.23 20.21
N LEU A 89 5.80 -19.04 20.13
CA LEU A 89 6.60 -19.49 19.02
C LEU A 89 7.70 -20.40 19.54
N LYS A 90 7.87 -21.56 18.89
CA LYS A 90 8.93 -22.51 19.22
C LYS A 90 9.61 -23.01 17.96
N ASN A 91 10.88 -22.71 17.84
CA ASN A 91 11.75 -23.12 16.74
C ASN A 91 13.18 -23.42 17.22
N ASP A 92 14.12 -23.58 16.29
CA ASP A 92 15.51 -23.87 16.60
C ASP A 92 16.26 -22.72 17.30
N LEU A 93 15.71 -21.48 17.25
CA LEU A 93 16.25 -20.30 17.91
C LEU A 93 15.80 -20.20 19.38
N GLY A 94 14.71 -20.87 19.75
CA GLY A 94 14.22 -20.85 21.12
C GLY A 94 12.71 -20.97 21.27
N GLU A 95 12.23 -20.54 22.43
CA GLU A 95 10.82 -20.45 22.74
C GLU A 95 10.50 -19.00 23.15
N PHE A 96 9.52 -18.38 22.46
CA PHE A 96 9.21 -16.98 22.56
C PHE A 96 7.72 -16.76 22.81
N THR A 97 7.40 -15.73 23.57
CA THR A 97 6.05 -15.15 23.61
C THR A 97 5.94 -14.17 22.44
N VAL A 98 4.88 -14.25 21.67
CA VAL A 98 4.62 -13.30 20.55
C VAL A 98 3.45 -12.41 20.93
N ASN A 99 3.64 -11.11 20.89
CA ASN A 99 2.60 -10.11 21.13
C ASN A 99 2.31 -9.34 19.85
N TRP A 100 1.03 -9.27 19.50
CA TRP A 100 0.50 -8.51 18.37
C TRP A 100 -0.09 -7.20 18.86
N ILE A 101 0.57 -6.09 18.54
CA ILE A 101 0.12 -4.74 18.89
C ILE A 101 -0.54 -4.12 17.66
N ILE A 102 -1.85 -4.38 17.51
CA ILE A 102 -2.63 -3.89 16.38
C ILE A 102 -3.23 -2.53 16.72
N THR A 103 -2.83 -1.50 15.99
CA THR A 103 -3.35 -0.14 16.09
C THR A 103 -3.94 0.26 14.74
N PRO A 104 -5.25 0.44 14.58
CA PRO A 104 -5.85 0.86 13.31
C PRO A 104 -5.24 2.15 12.75
N SER A 105 -5.26 2.29 11.42
CA SER A 105 -4.66 3.45 10.74
C SER A 105 -5.55 4.70 10.74
N ASP A 106 -6.76 4.62 11.27
CA ASP A 106 -7.69 5.75 11.32
C ASP A 106 -7.01 6.98 11.94
N ASP A 107 -7.18 8.15 11.32
CA ASP A 107 -6.59 9.42 11.76
C ASP A 107 -5.06 9.35 12.02
N ASN A 108 -4.35 8.51 11.28
CA ASN A 108 -2.92 8.22 11.44
C ASN A 108 -2.55 7.63 12.83
N ALA A 109 -3.49 7.00 13.53
CA ALA A 109 -3.26 6.50 14.89
C ALA A 109 -2.10 5.49 14.95
N TYR A 110 -1.96 4.62 13.93
CA TYR A 110 -0.83 3.69 13.84
C TYR A 110 0.53 4.42 13.73
N GLN A 111 0.65 5.39 12.83
CA GLN A 111 1.88 6.17 12.67
C GLN A 111 2.20 6.97 13.94
N ASN A 112 1.18 7.58 14.56
CA ASN A 112 1.33 8.28 15.85
C ASN A 112 1.83 7.34 16.94
N LYS A 113 1.37 6.07 16.94
CA LYS A 113 1.86 5.06 17.89
C LYS A 113 3.32 4.71 17.63
N LEU A 114 3.73 4.52 16.40
CA LEU A 114 5.15 4.29 16.06
C LEU A 114 6.02 5.48 16.45
N ASP A 115 5.58 6.71 16.19
CA ASP A 115 6.28 7.94 16.57
C ASP A 115 6.45 8.09 18.09
N GLU A 116 5.54 7.50 18.86
CA GLU A 116 5.62 7.46 20.33
C GLU A 116 6.64 6.44 20.84
N VAL A 117 6.64 5.21 20.28
CA VAL A 117 7.35 4.07 20.87
C VAL A 117 8.77 3.89 20.33
N LEU A 118 8.98 4.07 19.00
CA LEU A 118 10.27 3.82 18.36
C LEU A 118 11.41 4.69 18.92
N PRO A 119 11.23 6.01 19.20
CA PRO A 119 12.30 6.84 19.78
C PRO A 119 12.77 6.38 21.18
N LYS A 120 11.96 5.60 21.88
CA LYS A 120 12.23 5.13 23.25
C LYS A 120 12.71 3.67 23.27
N ASN A 121 12.71 2.99 22.12
CA ASN A 121 12.90 1.55 22.05
C ASN A 121 14.24 1.07 22.60
N ALA A 122 15.30 1.82 22.39
CA ALA A 122 16.64 1.47 22.90
C ALA A 122 16.69 1.36 24.42
N ASP A 123 15.91 2.19 25.12
CA ASP A 123 15.85 2.29 26.58
C ASP A 123 14.66 1.50 27.19
N ALA A 124 13.83 0.86 26.37
CA ALA A 124 12.72 0.05 26.85
C ALA A 124 13.19 -1.19 27.60
N SER A 125 12.37 -1.69 28.54
CA SER A 125 12.63 -2.99 29.19
C SER A 125 12.54 -4.12 28.16
N ALA A 126 13.24 -5.24 28.40
CA ALA A 126 13.32 -6.36 27.46
C ALA A 126 11.93 -6.82 26.94
N ASP A 127 10.95 -6.97 27.83
CA ASP A 127 9.61 -7.43 27.47
C ASP A 127 8.75 -6.34 26.76
N GLU A 128 9.20 -5.08 26.73
CA GLU A 128 8.47 -3.94 26.16
C GLU A 128 9.11 -3.41 24.86
N LYS A 129 10.24 -3.98 24.44
CA LYS A 129 10.90 -3.58 23.20
C LYS A 129 10.01 -3.84 21.99
N VAL A 130 9.98 -2.90 21.07
CA VAL A 130 9.48 -3.16 19.72
C VAL A 130 10.55 -3.94 18.97
N ASP A 131 10.23 -5.11 18.45
CA ASP A 131 11.15 -5.92 17.66
C ASP A 131 10.92 -5.72 16.17
N MET A 132 9.67 -5.77 15.77
CA MET A 132 9.23 -5.60 14.40
C MET A 132 8.08 -4.61 14.32
N PHE A 133 8.07 -3.83 13.26
CA PHE A 133 6.93 -3.00 12.93
C PHE A 133 6.71 -2.99 11.42
N LEU A 134 5.47 -2.85 11.02
CA LEU A 134 5.12 -2.76 9.61
C LEU A 134 5.04 -1.30 9.17
N ILE A 135 5.39 -1.06 7.91
CA ILE A 135 5.19 0.22 7.24
C ILE A 135 4.50 -0.01 5.90
N GLU A 136 3.72 0.96 5.48
CA GLU A 136 3.04 0.96 4.19
C GLU A 136 3.80 1.89 3.24
N ALA A 137 3.72 1.63 1.93
CA ALA A 137 4.48 2.32 0.89
C ALA A 137 4.41 3.84 0.96
N ASP A 138 3.22 4.40 1.21
CA ASP A 138 2.98 5.85 1.15
C ASP A 138 3.79 6.63 2.20
N TYR A 139 4.11 6.01 3.35
CA TYR A 139 4.90 6.64 4.42
C TYR A 139 6.20 5.91 4.76
N ALA A 140 6.61 4.94 3.96
CA ALA A 140 7.79 4.12 4.22
C ALA A 140 9.05 4.97 4.47
N LEU A 141 9.31 5.96 3.63
CA LEU A 141 10.52 6.79 3.69
C LEU A 141 10.66 7.60 4.99
N LYS A 142 9.55 7.88 5.68
CA LYS A 142 9.59 8.52 7.02
C LYS A 142 10.36 7.67 8.02
N TYR A 143 10.11 6.36 8.04
CA TYR A 143 10.74 5.44 9.00
C TYR A 143 12.06 4.88 8.48
N VAL A 144 12.16 4.63 7.20
CA VAL A 144 13.35 4.10 6.52
C VAL A 144 14.53 5.09 6.65
N ASN A 145 14.27 6.40 6.56
CA ASN A 145 15.29 7.44 6.74
C ASN A 145 15.53 7.82 8.21
N SER A 146 14.98 7.08 9.16
CA SER A 146 15.17 7.32 10.59
C SER A 146 16.22 6.38 11.19
N ASP A 147 16.71 6.74 12.39
CA ASP A 147 17.59 5.88 13.19
C ASP A 147 16.84 4.73 13.89
N TYR A 148 15.52 4.63 13.69
CA TYR A 148 14.69 3.63 14.36
C TYR A 148 14.60 2.31 13.61
N THR A 149 15.07 2.26 12.35
CA THR A 149 14.95 1.09 11.48
C THR A 149 16.33 0.54 11.15
N LEU A 150 16.51 -0.76 11.35
CA LEU A 150 17.79 -1.43 11.14
C LEU A 150 18.02 -1.77 9.65
N ASP A 151 19.29 -1.80 9.23
CA ASP A 151 19.73 -2.36 7.96
C ASP A 151 19.49 -3.88 7.95
N VAL A 152 18.69 -4.37 7.01
CA VAL A 152 18.34 -5.79 6.91
C VAL A 152 19.55 -6.67 6.61
N LYS A 153 20.59 -6.16 5.94
CA LYS A 153 21.84 -6.90 5.70
C LYS A 153 22.69 -7.00 6.98
N ALA A 154 22.75 -5.92 7.76
CA ALA A 154 23.41 -5.95 9.07
C ALA A 154 22.64 -6.83 10.07
N LEU A 155 21.33 -6.99 9.89
CA LEU A 155 20.51 -7.95 10.65
C LEU A 155 20.87 -9.40 10.29
N GLY A 156 21.24 -9.68 9.04
CA GLY A 156 21.68 -11.02 8.59
C GLY A 156 21.10 -11.49 7.25
N LEU A 157 20.28 -10.70 6.55
CA LEU A 157 19.84 -11.02 5.20
C LEU A 157 21.00 -10.84 4.22
N THR A 158 21.17 -11.79 3.30
CA THR A 158 22.21 -11.77 2.28
C THR A 158 21.71 -11.22 0.95
N ASP A 159 22.61 -10.88 0.04
CA ASP A 159 22.22 -10.50 -1.32
C ASP A 159 21.50 -11.65 -2.05
N ASP A 160 21.86 -12.90 -1.76
CA ASP A 160 21.18 -14.07 -2.31
C ASP A 160 19.73 -14.17 -1.80
N ASP A 161 19.49 -13.94 -0.49
CA ASP A 161 18.13 -13.89 0.07
C ASP A 161 17.26 -12.83 -0.63
N LEU A 162 17.85 -11.67 -0.93
CA LEU A 162 17.14 -10.51 -1.50
C LEU A 162 17.06 -10.54 -3.04
N SER A 163 17.73 -11.48 -3.71
CA SER A 163 17.83 -11.54 -5.17
C SER A 163 16.50 -11.85 -5.86
N GLY A 164 15.61 -12.58 -5.17
CA GLY A 164 14.29 -12.94 -5.68
C GLY A 164 13.24 -11.83 -5.61
N MET A 165 13.53 -10.70 -4.97
CA MET A 165 12.58 -9.59 -4.81
C MET A 165 12.56 -8.66 -6.02
N TYR A 166 11.40 -8.05 -6.30
CA TYR A 166 11.30 -6.99 -7.30
C TYR A 166 12.09 -5.74 -6.88
N ASP A 167 12.79 -5.12 -7.83
CA ASP A 167 13.67 -3.98 -7.52
C ASP A 167 12.93 -2.77 -6.96
N TYR A 168 11.73 -2.47 -7.46
CA TYR A 168 10.96 -1.34 -6.94
C TYR A 168 10.55 -1.55 -5.47
N THR A 169 10.28 -2.77 -5.03
CA THR A 169 9.91 -3.04 -3.63
C THR A 169 11.10 -2.81 -2.69
N LYS A 170 12.32 -3.12 -3.14
CA LYS A 170 13.56 -2.78 -2.42
C LYS A 170 13.76 -1.26 -2.37
N THR A 171 13.50 -0.58 -3.48
CA THR A 171 13.66 0.89 -3.58
C THR A 171 12.76 1.63 -2.59
N VAL A 172 11.51 1.18 -2.37
CA VAL A 172 10.60 1.76 -1.36
C VAL A 172 11.23 1.83 0.03
N CYS A 173 12.01 0.81 0.41
CA CYS A 173 12.64 0.73 1.73
C CYS A 173 14.16 0.93 1.71
N THR A 174 14.69 1.50 0.64
CA THR A 174 16.10 1.94 0.59
C THR A 174 16.21 3.37 1.11
N ALA A 175 16.97 3.54 2.19
CA ALA A 175 17.24 4.84 2.79
C ALA A 175 18.13 5.72 1.88
N GLU A 176 18.19 7.02 2.17
CA GLU A 176 19.03 7.98 1.45
C GLU A 176 20.54 7.62 1.50
N ASP A 177 20.97 6.89 2.53
CA ASP A 177 22.33 6.38 2.66
C ASP A 177 22.60 5.11 1.82
N GLY A 178 21.59 4.60 1.11
CA GLY A 178 21.66 3.42 0.26
C GLY A 178 21.45 2.09 1.00
N THR A 179 21.13 2.12 2.31
CA THR A 179 20.85 0.89 3.06
C THR A 179 19.40 0.43 2.89
N LEU A 180 19.18 -0.88 2.75
CA LEU A 180 17.85 -1.48 2.71
C LEU A 180 17.38 -1.72 4.14
N ARG A 181 16.24 -1.13 4.54
CA ARG A 181 15.76 -1.15 5.92
C ARG A 181 14.39 -1.80 6.11
N GLY A 182 13.85 -2.42 5.09
CA GLY A 182 12.62 -3.19 5.17
C GLY A 182 12.47 -4.14 4.00
N VAL A 183 11.74 -5.22 4.20
CA VAL A 183 11.42 -6.23 3.19
C VAL A 183 9.93 -6.54 3.18
N SER A 184 9.38 -6.88 2.03
CA SER A 184 7.95 -7.13 1.87
C SER A 184 7.67 -8.54 1.36
N TRP A 185 6.60 -9.15 1.85
CA TRP A 185 6.05 -10.34 1.22
C TRP A 185 5.18 -10.02 0.00
N GLN A 186 4.74 -8.76 -0.14
CA GLN A 186 3.87 -8.29 -1.22
C GLN A 186 4.68 -7.51 -2.26
N ALA A 187 4.36 -7.75 -3.52
CA ALA A 187 4.61 -6.81 -4.58
C ALA A 187 3.25 -6.38 -5.12
N THR A 188 2.95 -5.11 -5.11
CA THR A 188 1.60 -4.60 -5.30
C THR A 188 1.40 -3.83 -6.61
N PRO A 189 1.74 -4.45 -7.78
CA PRO A 189 1.40 -3.85 -9.06
C PRO A 189 -0.10 -3.68 -9.20
N GLY A 190 -0.52 -2.67 -9.96
CA GLY A 190 -1.92 -2.37 -10.19
C GLY A 190 -2.42 -2.86 -11.54
N LEU A 191 -3.70 -3.21 -11.59
CA LEU A 191 -4.45 -3.54 -12.80
C LEU A 191 -5.80 -2.84 -12.77
N PHE A 192 -6.47 -2.78 -13.91
CA PHE A 192 -7.86 -2.32 -14.02
C PHE A 192 -8.80 -3.52 -13.95
N ALA A 193 -9.56 -3.65 -12.88
CA ALA A 193 -10.61 -4.65 -12.70
C ALA A 193 -11.91 -4.13 -13.33
N TYR A 194 -12.50 -4.90 -14.24
CA TYR A 194 -13.73 -4.51 -14.94
C TYR A 194 -14.82 -5.57 -14.84
N ARG A 195 -16.07 -5.11 -14.90
CA ARG A 195 -17.27 -5.95 -14.98
C ARG A 195 -17.42 -6.55 -16.37
N ARG A 196 -17.32 -7.88 -16.50
CA ARG A 196 -17.46 -8.61 -17.76
C ARG A 196 -18.80 -8.32 -18.44
N SER A 197 -19.90 -8.39 -17.68
CA SER A 197 -21.23 -8.12 -18.20
C SER A 197 -21.39 -6.70 -18.74
N ILE A 198 -20.81 -5.70 -18.08
CA ILE A 198 -20.83 -4.30 -18.52
C ILE A 198 -19.91 -4.12 -19.75
N ALA A 199 -18.70 -4.68 -19.73
CA ALA A 199 -17.81 -4.64 -20.90
C ALA A 199 -18.46 -5.29 -22.13
N LYS A 200 -19.16 -6.41 -21.95
CA LYS A 200 -19.92 -7.07 -23.02
C LYS A 200 -20.98 -6.17 -23.62
N ASP A 201 -21.74 -5.45 -22.78
CA ASP A 201 -22.76 -4.51 -23.27
C ASP A 201 -22.15 -3.28 -23.95
N VAL A 202 -21.10 -2.69 -23.36
CA VAL A 202 -20.49 -1.44 -23.86
C VAL A 202 -19.60 -1.67 -25.08
N LEU A 203 -18.74 -2.68 -25.06
CA LEU A 203 -17.71 -2.94 -26.07
C LEU A 203 -18.06 -4.10 -27.01
N GLY A 204 -19.10 -4.88 -26.71
CA GLY A 204 -19.44 -6.09 -27.44
C GLY A 204 -18.57 -7.32 -27.10
N THR A 205 -17.62 -7.16 -26.20
CA THR A 205 -16.69 -8.21 -25.76
C THR A 205 -16.42 -8.10 -24.26
N ASP A 206 -16.14 -9.23 -23.64
CA ASP A 206 -15.70 -9.37 -22.26
C ASP A 206 -14.31 -10.07 -22.16
N ASP A 207 -13.70 -10.36 -23.29
CA ASP A 207 -12.37 -10.95 -23.38
C ASP A 207 -11.30 -9.96 -22.90
N PRO A 208 -10.44 -10.32 -21.90
CA PRO A 208 -9.48 -9.39 -21.33
C PRO A 208 -8.50 -8.78 -22.32
N ALA A 209 -8.06 -9.52 -23.34
CA ALA A 209 -7.12 -9.00 -24.33
C ALA A 209 -7.78 -8.00 -25.27
N GLU A 210 -9.05 -8.20 -25.62
CA GLU A 210 -9.81 -7.26 -26.47
C GLU A 210 -10.22 -6.02 -25.66
N VAL A 211 -10.63 -6.18 -24.40
CA VAL A 211 -10.92 -5.06 -23.49
C VAL A 211 -9.67 -4.21 -23.29
N GLN A 212 -8.50 -4.82 -23.07
CA GLN A 212 -7.22 -4.09 -22.96
C GLN A 212 -6.93 -3.23 -24.20
N LYS A 213 -7.18 -3.70 -25.40
CA LYS A 213 -6.99 -2.89 -26.62
C LYS A 213 -7.83 -1.61 -26.62
N SER A 214 -9.02 -1.68 -26.03
CA SER A 214 -9.94 -0.54 -25.90
C SER A 214 -9.57 0.39 -24.73
N LEU A 215 -8.70 -0.03 -23.80
CA LEU A 215 -8.32 0.72 -22.61
C LEU A 215 -6.80 1.00 -22.56
N ALA A 216 -6.07 0.80 -23.66
CA ALA A 216 -4.61 0.76 -23.68
C ALA A 216 -3.91 2.11 -23.46
N ASP A 217 -4.63 3.20 -23.53
CA ASP A 217 -4.16 4.56 -23.27
C ASP A 217 -5.32 5.44 -22.79
N TRP A 218 -5.02 6.64 -22.28
CA TRP A 218 -6.05 7.52 -21.72
C TRP A 218 -7.06 8.01 -22.77
N ASP A 219 -6.67 8.24 -24.01
CA ASP A 219 -7.59 8.66 -25.06
C ASP A 219 -8.64 7.58 -25.33
N LYS A 220 -8.22 6.32 -25.38
CA LYS A 220 -9.13 5.18 -25.55
C LYS A 220 -9.98 4.96 -24.30
N PHE A 221 -9.39 5.07 -23.12
CA PHE A 221 -10.11 4.94 -21.88
C PHE A 221 -11.23 5.97 -21.77
N ASP A 222 -10.97 7.23 -22.13
CA ASP A 222 -11.95 8.32 -22.17
C ASP A 222 -13.04 8.08 -23.23
N ALA A 223 -12.68 7.48 -24.37
CA ALA A 223 -13.67 7.11 -25.39
C ALA A 223 -14.61 5.99 -24.89
N VAL A 224 -14.09 5.02 -24.14
CA VAL A 224 -14.92 3.98 -23.50
C VAL A 224 -15.80 4.59 -22.40
N ALA A 225 -15.30 5.57 -21.64
CA ALA A 225 -16.09 6.28 -20.63
C ALA A 225 -17.34 6.94 -21.25
N ALA A 226 -17.19 7.57 -22.43
CA ALA A 226 -18.31 8.13 -23.15
C ALA A 226 -19.33 7.05 -23.61
N GLN A 227 -18.84 5.92 -24.14
CA GLN A 227 -19.69 4.79 -24.55
C GLN A 227 -20.43 4.17 -23.36
N ALA A 228 -19.75 4.01 -22.22
CA ALA A 228 -20.36 3.51 -20.99
C ALA A 228 -21.50 4.42 -20.51
N LYS A 229 -21.27 5.75 -20.55
CA LYS A 229 -22.29 6.75 -20.22
C LYS A 229 -23.53 6.67 -21.12
N ASP A 230 -23.33 6.50 -22.43
CA ASP A 230 -24.44 6.37 -23.39
C ASP A 230 -25.30 5.12 -23.11
N LYS A 231 -24.72 4.09 -22.48
CA LYS A 231 -25.40 2.87 -22.05
C LYS A 231 -25.96 2.96 -20.61
N GLY A 232 -25.76 4.07 -19.91
CA GLY A 232 -26.23 4.29 -18.55
C GLY A 232 -25.34 3.71 -17.46
N TYR A 233 -24.06 3.50 -17.77
CA TYR A 233 -23.02 3.11 -16.84
C TYR A 233 -22.07 4.28 -16.51
N TYR A 234 -21.35 4.16 -15.40
CA TYR A 234 -20.20 5.00 -15.07
C TYR A 234 -18.92 4.27 -15.46
N MET A 235 -17.90 4.99 -15.88
CA MET A 235 -16.58 4.38 -16.15
C MET A 235 -15.86 4.06 -14.85
N LEU A 236 -15.89 5.00 -13.89
CA LEU A 236 -15.29 4.90 -12.56
C LEU A 236 -16.32 5.24 -11.48
N SER A 237 -16.10 4.82 -10.25
CA SER A 237 -16.94 5.14 -9.12
C SER A 237 -16.64 6.53 -8.56
N GLY A 238 -15.39 6.77 -8.21
CA GLY A 238 -14.99 7.94 -7.44
C GLY A 238 -14.10 8.94 -8.16
N TYR A 239 -13.86 10.03 -7.42
CA TYR A 239 -12.91 11.07 -7.83
C TYR A 239 -11.47 10.58 -7.76
N ASP A 240 -11.20 9.65 -6.83
CA ASP A 240 -9.86 9.22 -6.45
C ASP A 240 -9.38 7.97 -7.21
N ASP A 241 -10.29 7.25 -7.88
CA ASP A 241 -10.06 5.90 -8.43
C ASP A 241 -8.84 5.83 -9.37
N SER A 242 -8.65 6.84 -10.23
CA SER A 242 -7.53 6.86 -11.18
C SER A 242 -6.28 7.57 -10.64
N TYR A 243 -6.31 8.16 -9.45
CA TYR A 243 -5.22 9.02 -8.96
C TYR A 243 -3.84 8.35 -9.00
N ARG A 244 -3.75 7.10 -8.52
CA ARG A 244 -2.46 6.39 -8.44
C ARG A 244 -1.84 6.12 -9.81
N THR A 245 -2.64 5.97 -10.85
CA THR A 245 -2.12 5.79 -12.21
C THR A 245 -1.41 7.03 -12.74
N PHE A 246 -1.72 8.20 -12.22
CA PHE A 246 -1.04 9.46 -12.54
C PHE A 246 0.09 9.75 -11.56
N SER A 247 -0.15 9.62 -10.26
CA SER A 247 0.85 9.95 -9.23
C SER A 247 2.06 9.02 -9.23
N ASN A 248 1.93 7.79 -9.71
CA ASN A 248 3.07 6.89 -9.89
C ASN A 248 3.86 7.16 -11.19
N ASN A 249 3.32 7.94 -12.11
CA ASN A 249 3.94 8.23 -13.40
C ASN A 249 4.42 9.69 -13.51
N VAL A 250 4.71 10.32 -12.39
CA VAL A 250 5.26 11.69 -12.33
C VAL A 250 6.70 11.75 -12.83
N SER A 251 7.04 12.84 -13.49
CA SER A 251 8.38 13.11 -14.02
C SER A 251 9.33 13.79 -13.01
N LYS A 252 8.77 14.30 -11.91
CA LYS A 252 9.49 14.99 -10.83
C LYS A 252 8.85 14.72 -9.49
N LYS A 253 9.66 14.84 -8.42
CA LYS A 253 9.19 14.70 -7.03
C LYS A 253 8.23 15.83 -6.66
N TRP A 254 7.39 15.60 -5.65
CA TRP A 254 6.57 16.65 -5.05
C TRP A 254 7.38 17.82 -4.47
N VAL A 255 8.58 17.56 -4.01
CA VAL A 255 9.43 18.56 -3.35
C VAL A 255 10.80 18.58 -4.02
N ASP A 256 11.22 19.75 -4.46
CA ASP A 256 12.55 19.96 -5.05
C ASP A 256 13.67 20.07 -4.00
N ASP A 257 14.93 20.16 -4.46
CA ASP A 257 16.10 20.27 -3.59
C ASP A 257 16.13 21.56 -2.74
N ASN A 258 15.31 22.57 -3.08
CA ASN A 258 15.16 23.83 -2.34
C ASN A 258 13.99 23.78 -1.36
N LYS A 259 13.42 22.59 -1.10
CA LYS A 259 12.23 22.41 -0.28
C LYS A 259 10.99 23.15 -0.83
N THR A 260 10.91 23.34 -2.14
CA THR A 260 9.74 23.97 -2.79
C THR A 260 8.80 22.89 -3.30
N ILE A 261 7.53 23.02 -2.95
CA ILE A 261 6.45 22.14 -3.43
C ILE A 261 6.24 22.40 -4.92
N GLN A 262 6.17 21.35 -5.71
CA GLN A 262 5.89 21.41 -7.14
C GLN A 262 4.86 20.36 -7.53
N ILE A 263 3.93 20.73 -8.39
CA ILE A 263 2.91 19.82 -8.91
C ILE A 263 3.36 19.36 -10.29
N ASP A 264 3.42 18.05 -10.51
CA ASP A 264 3.78 17.47 -11.80
C ASP A 264 2.64 17.60 -12.81
N ASP A 265 2.97 17.64 -14.10
CA ASP A 265 1.99 17.71 -15.18
C ASP A 265 1.05 16.49 -15.19
N ALA A 266 1.54 15.31 -14.80
CA ALA A 266 0.71 14.12 -14.67
C ALA A 266 -0.39 14.30 -13.60
N ILE A 267 -0.08 14.96 -12.50
CA ILE A 267 -1.07 15.28 -11.45
C ILE A 267 -2.14 16.24 -11.99
N TRP A 268 -1.74 17.25 -12.78
CA TRP A 268 -2.70 18.14 -13.45
C TRP A 268 -3.55 17.43 -14.51
N GLN A 269 -3.02 16.44 -15.22
CA GLN A 269 -3.80 15.60 -16.13
C GLN A 269 -4.88 14.82 -15.37
N TRP A 270 -4.59 14.26 -14.21
CA TRP A 270 -5.61 13.67 -13.34
C TRP A 270 -6.70 14.67 -12.96
N VAL A 271 -6.33 15.89 -12.57
CA VAL A 271 -7.31 16.94 -12.21
C VAL A 271 -8.24 17.24 -13.39
N ASP A 272 -7.70 17.43 -14.59
CA ASP A 272 -8.48 17.78 -15.77
C ASP A 272 -9.37 16.61 -16.24
N GLN A 273 -8.87 15.35 -16.15
CA GLN A 273 -9.65 14.15 -16.41
C GLN A 273 -10.79 13.99 -15.41
N THR A 274 -10.49 14.06 -14.10
CA THR A 274 -11.50 13.86 -13.06
C THR A 274 -12.59 14.93 -13.11
N LYS A 275 -12.22 16.19 -13.38
CA LYS A 275 -13.21 17.26 -13.60
C LYS A 275 -14.10 16.97 -14.81
N THR A 276 -13.49 16.52 -15.91
CA THR A 276 -14.23 16.13 -17.12
C THR A 276 -15.18 14.97 -16.84
N TYR A 277 -14.74 13.97 -16.10
CA TYR A 277 -15.54 12.80 -15.72
C TYR A 277 -16.72 13.18 -14.83
N THR A 278 -16.49 14.10 -13.89
CA THR A 278 -17.54 14.62 -13.01
C THR A 278 -18.57 15.41 -13.80
N ASP A 279 -18.13 16.36 -14.64
CA ASP A 279 -19.03 17.24 -15.40
C ASP A 279 -19.86 16.46 -16.42
N LYS A 280 -19.30 15.40 -17.04
CA LYS A 280 -19.99 14.55 -18.00
C LYS A 280 -20.73 13.37 -17.35
N GLY A 281 -20.56 13.15 -16.06
CA GLY A 281 -21.14 12.04 -15.31
C GLY A 281 -20.55 10.70 -15.75
N TYR A 282 -19.25 10.63 -16.01
CA TYR A 282 -18.51 9.40 -16.30
C TYR A 282 -18.04 8.71 -15.02
N ASN A 283 -17.97 9.42 -13.88
CA ASN A 283 -17.84 8.86 -12.54
C ASN A 283 -19.17 8.98 -11.76
N HIS A 284 -19.31 8.17 -10.70
CA HIS A 284 -20.50 8.17 -9.86
C HIS A 284 -20.40 9.19 -8.71
N GLY A 285 -19.24 9.86 -8.55
CA GLY A 285 -19.04 10.91 -7.56
C GLY A 285 -18.83 10.41 -6.13
N THR A 286 -18.30 9.20 -5.97
CA THR A 286 -17.92 8.63 -4.67
C THR A 286 -16.48 9.02 -4.31
N SER A 287 -16.03 8.61 -3.13
CA SER A 287 -14.63 8.61 -2.75
C SER A 287 -14.20 7.22 -2.32
N LEU A 288 -12.90 6.91 -2.42
CA LEU A 288 -12.34 5.66 -1.93
C LEU A 288 -12.78 5.39 -0.49
N TRP A 289 -13.18 4.15 -0.23
CA TRP A 289 -13.61 3.62 1.07
C TRP A 289 -14.99 4.08 1.54
N ASP A 290 -15.69 4.97 0.81
CA ASP A 290 -17.08 5.30 1.11
C ASP A 290 -18.01 4.10 0.91
N ASP A 291 -19.11 4.04 1.67
CA ASP A 291 -20.14 2.98 1.52
C ASP A 291 -20.69 2.91 0.09
N ASN A 292 -20.84 4.04 -0.58
CA ASN A 292 -21.31 4.09 -1.97
C ASN A 292 -20.27 3.53 -2.95
N TRP A 293 -18.97 3.80 -2.71
CA TRP A 293 -17.89 3.21 -3.50
C TRP A 293 -17.87 1.68 -3.34
N ALA A 294 -18.04 1.16 -2.12
CA ALA A 294 -18.16 -0.26 -1.86
C ALA A 294 -19.42 -0.87 -2.54
N ALA A 295 -20.55 -0.17 -2.47
CA ALA A 295 -21.80 -0.61 -3.08
C ALA A 295 -21.75 -0.68 -4.62
N ASP A 296 -20.94 0.19 -5.26
CA ASP A 296 -20.73 0.20 -6.72
C ASP A 296 -20.02 -1.07 -7.22
N GLN A 297 -19.35 -1.81 -6.35
CA GLN A 297 -18.68 -3.09 -6.63
C GLN A 297 -19.61 -4.29 -6.56
N GLY A 298 -20.84 -4.09 -6.06
CA GLY A 298 -21.84 -5.13 -5.88
C GLY A 298 -22.75 -5.33 -7.11
N SER A 299 -23.68 -6.26 -6.97
CA SER A 299 -24.62 -6.68 -8.05
C SER A 299 -25.49 -5.56 -8.58
N LYS A 300 -25.74 -4.51 -7.79
CA LYS A 300 -26.55 -3.33 -8.17
C LYS A 300 -25.70 -2.19 -8.74
N GLY A 301 -24.38 -2.26 -8.63
CA GLY A 301 -23.47 -1.26 -9.13
C GLY A 301 -23.51 -1.16 -10.66
N LYS A 302 -23.31 0.05 -11.18
CA LYS A 302 -23.30 0.36 -12.61
C LYS A 302 -21.96 0.91 -13.05
N VAL A 303 -20.90 0.59 -12.34
CA VAL A 303 -19.54 1.04 -12.64
C VAL A 303 -18.84 0.00 -13.51
N PHE A 304 -18.19 0.48 -14.58
CA PHE A 304 -17.47 -0.35 -15.54
C PHE A 304 -16.30 -1.04 -14.87
N GLY A 305 -15.50 -0.30 -14.07
CA GLY A 305 -14.35 -0.89 -13.40
C GLY A 305 -13.67 0.02 -12.38
N PHE A 306 -12.66 -0.56 -11.76
CA PHE A 306 -11.88 0.02 -10.65
C PHE A 306 -10.39 -0.24 -10.87
N PHE A 307 -9.56 0.73 -10.54
CA PHE A 307 -8.13 0.52 -10.45
C PHE A 307 -7.82 -0.18 -9.12
N TYR A 308 -7.27 -1.38 -9.19
CA TYR A 308 -6.95 -2.19 -8.03
C TYR A 308 -5.51 -2.70 -8.05
N SER A 309 -4.93 -2.82 -6.87
CA SER A 309 -3.74 -3.60 -6.62
C SER A 309 -4.10 -5.06 -6.29
N THR A 310 -3.11 -5.88 -6.11
CA THR A 310 -3.21 -7.33 -5.91
C THR A 310 -4.08 -7.69 -4.71
N TRP A 311 -3.77 -7.10 -3.55
CA TRP A 311 -4.50 -7.31 -2.30
C TRP A 311 -5.96 -6.86 -2.38
N GLY A 312 -6.24 -5.79 -3.14
CA GLY A 312 -7.58 -5.21 -3.22
C GLY A 312 -8.60 -6.11 -3.91
N ILE A 313 -8.15 -6.98 -4.82
CA ILE A 313 -9.03 -7.91 -5.53
C ILE A 313 -9.70 -8.88 -4.57
N ASN A 314 -8.92 -9.52 -3.70
CA ASN A 314 -9.46 -10.51 -2.77
C ASN A 314 -9.97 -9.87 -1.47
N PHE A 315 -9.27 -8.85 -0.96
CA PHE A 315 -9.61 -8.19 0.30
C PHE A 315 -10.88 -7.33 0.20
N THR A 316 -11.07 -6.61 -0.91
CA THR A 316 -12.15 -5.63 -1.06
C THR A 316 -13.17 -6.02 -2.12
N LEU A 317 -12.70 -6.20 -3.37
CA LEU A 317 -13.59 -6.38 -4.52
C LEU A 317 -14.41 -7.66 -4.42
N LEU A 318 -13.79 -8.77 -3.99
CA LEU A 318 -14.49 -10.04 -3.80
C LEU A 318 -15.60 -9.90 -2.77
N GLY A 319 -15.28 -9.37 -1.58
CA GLY A 319 -16.27 -9.23 -0.49
C GLY A 319 -17.45 -8.34 -0.89
N ASN A 320 -17.19 -7.21 -1.54
CA ASN A 320 -18.23 -6.28 -2.00
C ASN A 320 -19.06 -6.83 -3.17
N SER A 321 -18.53 -7.82 -3.90
CA SER A 321 -19.21 -8.46 -5.02
C SER A 321 -20.26 -9.49 -4.61
N LEU A 322 -20.23 -9.96 -3.36
CA LEU A 322 -21.14 -10.98 -2.84
C LEU A 322 -22.42 -10.36 -2.30
N ASP A 323 -23.58 -10.91 -2.68
CA ASP A 323 -24.86 -10.54 -2.07
C ASP A 323 -24.99 -11.12 -0.66
N ASP A 324 -24.45 -12.32 -0.42
CA ASP A 324 -24.28 -12.91 0.90
C ASP A 324 -22.78 -13.03 1.24
N GLN A 325 -22.25 -12.05 1.96
CA GLN A 325 -20.84 -12.00 2.36
C GLN A 325 -20.41 -13.16 3.31
N LYS A 326 -21.35 -13.85 3.92
CA LYS A 326 -21.12 -15.03 4.78
C LYS A 326 -21.34 -16.33 4.03
N GLY A 327 -21.86 -16.26 2.83
CA GLY A 327 -22.14 -17.38 1.96
C GLY A 327 -20.89 -17.96 1.30
N GLU A 328 -21.11 -18.93 0.42
CA GLU A 328 -20.01 -19.49 -0.36
C GLU A 328 -19.55 -18.52 -1.45
N GLU A 329 -18.24 -18.41 -1.62
CA GLU A 329 -17.57 -17.65 -2.70
C GLU A 329 -17.65 -18.45 -4.01
N LYS A 330 -18.75 -18.32 -4.72
CA LYS A 330 -19.02 -19.05 -5.96
C LYS A 330 -19.98 -18.31 -6.88
N VAL A 331 -19.99 -18.70 -8.15
CA VAL A 331 -20.99 -18.26 -9.14
C VAL A 331 -22.40 -18.50 -8.60
N GLY A 332 -23.24 -17.44 -8.64
CA GLY A 332 -24.58 -17.41 -8.09
C GLY A 332 -24.69 -16.70 -6.74
N ASN A 333 -23.58 -16.33 -6.11
CA ASN A 333 -23.56 -15.41 -4.98
C ASN A 333 -23.12 -14.03 -5.48
N GLY A 334 -24.07 -13.09 -5.61
CA GLY A 334 -23.84 -11.78 -6.18
C GLY A 334 -23.31 -11.86 -7.62
N ILE A 335 -22.20 -11.19 -7.85
CA ILE A 335 -21.55 -11.12 -9.15
C ILE A 335 -20.19 -11.84 -9.17
N PHE A 336 -20.00 -12.82 -8.31
CA PHE A 336 -18.82 -13.69 -8.32
C PHE A 336 -18.64 -14.32 -9.71
N GLY A 337 -17.45 -14.17 -10.29
CA GLY A 337 -17.13 -14.64 -11.65
C GLY A 337 -17.45 -13.65 -12.78
N ASP A 338 -18.10 -12.50 -12.48
CA ASP A 338 -18.38 -11.43 -13.47
C ASP A 338 -17.26 -10.36 -13.53
N TRP A 339 -16.15 -10.57 -12.87
CA TRP A 339 -14.98 -9.71 -12.93
C TRP A 339 -13.88 -10.28 -13.83
N ALA A 340 -13.10 -9.39 -14.39
CA ALA A 340 -11.81 -9.70 -15.00
C ALA A 340 -10.87 -8.52 -14.80
N VAL A 341 -9.57 -8.72 -15.08
CA VAL A 341 -8.57 -7.68 -15.02
C VAL A 341 -7.84 -7.52 -16.35
N CYS A 342 -7.40 -6.29 -16.63
CA CYS A 342 -6.48 -5.95 -17.70
C CYS A 342 -5.50 -4.88 -17.21
N GLU A 343 -4.45 -4.56 -17.98
CA GLU A 343 -3.42 -3.60 -17.57
C GLU A 343 -3.99 -2.18 -17.40
N GLY A 344 -4.99 -1.81 -18.21
CA GLY A 344 -5.50 -0.44 -18.27
C GLY A 344 -4.56 0.49 -19.04
N PRO A 345 -4.71 1.83 -18.85
CA PRO A 345 -4.00 2.83 -19.65
C PRO A 345 -2.57 3.12 -19.16
N ALA A 346 -2.22 2.79 -17.92
CA ALA A 346 -0.91 3.05 -17.33
C ALA A 346 -0.57 2.05 -16.23
N ALA A 347 0.69 1.67 -16.13
CA ALA A 347 1.18 0.86 -15.02
C ALA A 347 1.30 1.70 -13.73
N TYR A 348 1.03 1.09 -12.60
CA TYR A 348 1.14 1.72 -11.28
C TYR A 348 1.29 0.64 -10.20
N TYR A 349 1.62 1.06 -8.99
CA TYR A 349 1.51 0.22 -7.79
C TYR A 349 0.62 0.91 -6.75
N TRP A 350 0.07 0.13 -5.85
CA TRP A 350 -0.75 0.68 -4.77
C TRP A 350 -0.58 -0.13 -3.49
N GLY A 351 -0.13 0.56 -2.43
CA GLY A 351 0.03 -0.03 -1.12
C GLY A 351 1.17 -1.03 -1.03
N GLY A 352 1.03 -1.97 -0.14
CA GLY A 352 2.01 -2.98 0.23
C GLY A 352 2.54 -2.74 1.63
N SER A 353 2.91 -3.85 2.28
CA SER A 353 3.36 -3.86 3.66
C SER A 353 4.81 -4.32 3.70
N TRP A 354 5.67 -3.54 4.35
CA TRP A 354 7.06 -3.90 4.60
C TRP A 354 7.28 -4.19 6.06
N ILE A 355 8.07 -5.22 6.32
CA ILE A 355 8.52 -5.60 7.65
C ILE A 355 9.82 -4.88 7.92
N CYS A 356 9.87 -4.11 9.01
CA CYS A 356 11.05 -3.43 9.51
C CYS A 356 11.48 -4.02 10.85
N ALA A 357 12.79 -4.14 11.07
CA ALA A 357 13.36 -4.45 12.38
C ALA A 357 13.61 -3.14 13.13
N ALA A 358 13.15 -3.07 14.38
CA ALA A 358 13.32 -1.88 15.19
C ALA A 358 14.74 -1.81 15.78
N ALA A 359 15.36 -0.63 15.75
CA ALA A 359 16.59 -0.39 16.47
C ALA A 359 16.38 -0.60 17.97
N GLY A 360 17.23 -1.40 18.60
CA GLY A 360 17.10 -1.78 19.99
C GLY A 360 16.37 -3.11 20.24
N THR A 361 15.94 -3.83 19.18
CA THR A 361 15.41 -5.19 19.34
C THR A 361 16.38 -6.10 20.06
N ASP A 362 15.89 -6.98 20.90
CA ASP A 362 16.65 -8.02 21.57
C ASP A 362 16.37 -9.44 21.04
N ASN A 363 15.74 -9.51 19.85
CA ASN A 363 15.42 -10.73 19.11
C ASN A 363 15.97 -10.71 17.67
N LYS A 364 17.20 -10.23 17.49
CA LYS A 364 17.83 -9.98 16.17
C LYS A 364 17.74 -11.16 15.22
N SER A 365 18.19 -12.35 15.68
CA SER A 365 18.23 -13.55 14.85
C SER A 365 16.84 -14.06 14.50
N LEU A 366 15.89 -13.96 15.43
CA LEU A 366 14.51 -14.34 15.19
C LEU A 366 13.83 -13.40 14.17
N VAL A 367 14.02 -12.10 14.28
CA VAL A 367 13.50 -11.11 13.33
C VAL A 367 14.06 -11.36 11.93
N CYS A 368 15.37 -11.64 11.82
CA CYS A 368 16.00 -11.99 10.56
C CYS A 368 15.40 -13.26 9.94
N ASP A 369 15.19 -14.32 10.73
CA ASP A 369 14.60 -15.57 10.28
C ASP A 369 13.15 -15.40 9.79
N ILE A 370 12.34 -14.63 10.54
CA ILE A 370 10.96 -14.30 10.14
C ILE A 370 10.95 -13.55 8.79
N MET A 371 11.82 -12.56 8.62
CA MET A 371 11.94 -11.83 7.36
C MET A 371 12.29 -12.79 6.21
N LYS A 372 13.28 -13.68 6.40
CA LYS A 372 13.68 -14.66 5.37
C LYS A 372 12.55 -15.59 4.98
N VAL A 373 11.91 -16.21 5.95
CA VAL A 373 10.83 -17.19 5.70
C VAL A 373 9.66 -16.56 4.99
N LEU A 374 9.19 -15.38 5.46
CA LEU A 374 7.96 -14.79 4.94
C LEU A 374 8.16 -13.97 3.68
N THR A 375 9.38 -13.52 3.37
CA THR A 375 9.59 -12.61 2.24
C THR A 375 10.57 -13.10 1.18
N CYS A 376 11.45 -14.08 1.50
CA CYS A 376 12.47 -14.56 0.57
C CYS A 376 12.22 -15.98 0.06
N ASP A 377 11.45 -16.80 0.80
CA ASP A 377 11.21 -18.21 0.43
C ASP A 377 10.17 -18.32 -0.70
N ALA A 378 10.59 -18.82 -1.85
CA ALA A 378 9.73 -18.96 -3.03
C ALA A 378 8.56 -19.94 -2.79
N SER A 379 8.75 -20.98 -1.97
CA SER A 379 7.68 -21.93 -1.65
C SER A 379 6.60 -21.31 -0.76
N VAL A 380 7.01 -20.47 0.18
CA VAL A 380 6.09 -19.67 1.02
C VAL A 380 5.36 -18.63 0.15
N ALA A 381 6.07 -17.93 -0.72
CA ALA A 381 5.49 -16.98 -1.65
C ALA A 381 4.42 -17.62 -2.56
N THR A 382 4.73 -18.78 -3.16
CA THR A 382 3.78 -19.56 -3.97
C THR A 382 2.52 -19.89 -3.16
N LYS A 383 2.73 -20.40 -1.94
CA LYS A 383 1.62 -20.82 -1.07
C LYS A 383 0.75 -19.62 -0.63
N ILE A 384 1.34 -18.47 -0.32
CA ILE A 384 0.59 -17.24 -0.03
C ILE A 384 -0.31 -16.91 -1.22
N THR A 385 0.22 -16.90 -2.45
CA THR A 385 -0.54 -16.57 -3.65
C THR A 385 -1.66 -17.57 -3.92
N GLU A 386 -1.41 -18.87 -3.80
CA GLU A 386 -2.43 -19.91 -3.99
C GLU A 386 -3.57 -19.83 -2.98
N ASP A 387 -3.25 -19.52 -1.72
CA ASP A 387 -4.24 -19.47 -0.65
C ASP A 387 -5.03 -18.13 -0.63
N THR A 388 -4.44 -17.03 -1.11
CA THR A 388 -5.01 -15.68 -0.94
C THR A 388 -5.24 -14.92 -2.22
N GLN A 389 -4.78 -15.43 -3.36
CA GLN A 389 -4.80 -14.75 -4.67
C GLN A 389 -4.01 -13.43 -4.70
N ASP A 390 -3.21 -13.14 -3.67
CA ASP A 390 -2.33 -11.98 -3.64
C ASP A 390 -1.09 -12.21 -4.52
N TYR A 391 -0.41 -11.13 -4.91
CA TYR A 391 0.81 -11.18 -5.71
C TYR A 391 2.02 -10.95 -4.81
N THR A 392 2.83 -11.99 -4.62
CA THR A 392 3.94 -11.94 -3.66
C THR A 392 5.22 -11.35 -4.27
N ASN A 393 6.11 -10.88 -3.39
CA ASN A 393 7.37 -10.23 -3.76
C ASN A 393 8.48 -11.27 -4.01
N ASN A 394 8.20 -12.26 -4.85
CA ASN A 394 9.15 -13.28 -5.26
C ASN A 394 9.02 -13.55 -6.76
N VAL A 395 10.00 -13.12 -7.54
CA VAL A 395 10.00 -13.19 -9.01
C VAL A 395 9.85 -14.63 -9.49
N GLU A 396 10.63 -15.58 -8.91
CA GLU A 396 10.61 -16.99 -9.31
C GLU A 396 9.22 -17.61 -9.10
N ALA A 397 8.64 -17.41 -7.91
CA ALA A 397 7.31 -17.91 -7.58
C ALA A 397 6.23 -17.32 -8.49
N MET A 398 6.28 -16.01 -8.73
CA MET A 398 5.27 -15.33 -9.55
C MET A 398 5.40 -15.69 -11.05
N GLU A 399 6.60 -15.82 -11.58
CA GLU A 399 6.81 -16.27 -12.96
C GLU A 399 6.37 -17.72 -13.16
N ALA A 400 6.61 -18.60 -12.18
CA ALA A 400 6.17 -19.99 -12.22
C ALA A 400 4.62 -20.06 -12.22
N LEU A 401 3.94 -19.33 -11.36
CA LEU A 401 2.47 -19.25 -11.33
C LEU A 401 1.89 -18.59 -12.59
N ALA A 402 2.53 -17.54 -13.09
CA ALA A 402 2.15 -16.89 -14.34
C ALA A 402 2.16 -17.85 -15.54
N ALA A 403 3.13 -18.77 -15.58
CA ALA A 403 3.27 -19.76 -16.63
C ALA A 403 2.44 -21.04 -16.41
N SER A 404 1.79 -21.19 -15.28
CA SER A 404 1.01 -22.36 -14.90
C SER A 404 -0.45 -22.29 -15.37
N ASP A 405 -1.25 -23.30 -15.03
CA ASP A 405 -2.70 -23.32 -15.20
C ASP A 405 -3.47 -22.71 -14.02
N TYR A 406 -2.80 -21.89 -13.20
CA TYR A 406 -3.40 -21.13 -12.10
C TYR A 406 -4.58 -20.29 -12.59
N LYS A 407 -5.67 -20.31 -11.86
CA LYS A 407 -6.91 -19.62 -12.23
C LYS A 407 -7.60 -19.06 -10.99
N SER A 408 -8.14 -17.86 -11.14
CA SER A 408 -9.05 -17.27 -10.18
C SER A 408 -10.49 -17.48 -10.62
N ASP A 409 -11.26 -18.27 -9.87
CA ASP A 409 -12.69 -18.47 -10.14
C ASP A 409 -13.46 -17.15 -10.00
N PHE A 410 -13.04 -16.26 -9.07
CA PHE A 410 -13.60 -14.94 -8.90
C PHE A 410 -13.46 -14.07 -10.17
N LEU A 411 -12.33 -14.20 -10.86
CA LEU A 411 -12.06 -13.49 -12.12
C LEU A 411 -12.49 -14.30 -13.36
N GLY A 412 -13.48 -15.19 -13.21
CA GLY A 412 -14.02 -15.98 -14.31
C GLY A 412 -13.03 -16.96 -14.94
N GLY A 413 -12.10 -17.47 -14.17
CA GLY A 413 -11.07 -18.44 -14.62
C GLY A 413 -9.82 -17.78 -15.22
N GLN A 414 -9.61 -16.48 -15.03
CA GLN A 414 -8.43 -15.77 -15.52
C GLN A 414 -7.19 -16.07 -14.66
N ASN A 415 -6.02 -16.26 -15.27
CA ASN A 415 -4.74 -16.19 -14.59
C ASN A 415 -4.28 -14.73 -14.51
N HIS A 416 -4.65 -14.05 -13.43
CA HIS A 416 -4.31 -12.64 -13.21
C HIS A 416 -2.85 -12.44 -12.79
N ILE A 417 -2.19 -13.49 -12.26
CA ILE A 417 -0.77 -13.44 -11.87
C ILE A 417 0.12 -13.13 -13.09
N ALA A 418 -0.22 -13.65 -14.26
CA ALA A 418 0.52 -13.36 -15.49
C ALA A 418 0.48 -11.87 -15.87
N LEU A 419 -0.67 -11.20 -15.67
CA LEU A 419 -0.82 -9.77 -15.96
C LEU A 419 -0.10 -8.91 -14.89
N PHE A 420 -0.17 -9.28 -13.63
CA PHE A 420 0.58 -8.60 -12.57
C PHE A 420 2.09 -8.72 -12.79
N ALA A 421 2.60 -9.88 -13.25
CA ALA A 421 4.01 -10.06 -13.56
C ALA A 421 4.50 -9.11 -14.66
N GLU A 422 3.68 -8.86 -15.69
CA GLU A 422 4.00 -7.89 -16.72
C GLU A 422 3.85 -6.43 -16.24
N ALA A 423 2.88 -6.13 -15.39
CA ALA A 423 2.69 -4.80 -14.81
C ALA A 423 3.85 -4.44 -13.86
N ALA A 424 4.30 -5.37 -13.03
CA ALA A 424 5.41 -5.17 -12.09
C ALA A 424 6.72 -4.72 -12.78
N LYS A 425 6.98 -5.20 -14.00
CA LYS A 425 8.17 -4.84 -14.78
C LYS A 425 8.15 -3.38 -15.28
N LYS A 426 6.99 -2.72 -15.27
CA LYS A 426 6.78 -1.37 -15.80
C LYS A 426 6.76 -0.30 -14.70
N ILE A 427 6.80 -0.69 -13.43
CA ILE A 427 6.73 0.24 -12.30
C ILE A 427 8.04 1.02 -12.17
N ASN A 428 7.91 2.35 -12.08
CA ASN A 428 9.02 3.27 -11.86
C ASN A 428 8.69 4.19 -10.68
N ILE A 429 9.48 4.09 -9.61
CA ILE A 429 9.31 4.87 -8.39
C ILE A 429 10.46 5.86 -8.14
N SER A 430 11.21 6.21 -9.16
CA SER A 430 12.41 7.09 -9.04
C SER A 430 12.09 8.48 -8.49
N ASN A 431 10.85 8.93 -8.60
CA ASN A 431 10.38 10.23 -8.13
C ASN A 431 9.62 10.16 -6.78
N MET A 432 9.67 9.03 -6.09
CA MET A 432 9.10 8.92 -4.73
C MET A 432 9.87 9.80 -3.74
N GLY A 433 9.15 10.39 -2.79
CA GLY A 433 9.71 11.27 -1.77
C GLY A 433 9.05 11.11 -0.39
N PRO A 434 9.71 11.57 0.69
CA PRO A 434 9.22 11.37 2.06
C PRO A 434 7.97 12.19 2.42
N TYR A 435 7.56 13.11 1.55
CA TYR A 435 6.39 13.97 1.74
C TYR A 435 5.16 13.48 0.96
N ASP A 436 5.31 12.42 0.13
CA ASP A 436 4.32 12.04 -0.88
C ASP A 436 2.95 11.74 -0.27
N GLN A 437 2.87 10.98 0.83
CA GLN A 437 1.61 10.67 1.47
C GLN A 437 0.82 11.94 1.78
N GLY A 438 1.40 12.82 2.58
CA GLY A 438 0.69 13.97 3.06
C GLY A 438 0.41 15.03 1.98
N LEU A 439 1.26 15.12 0.95
CA LEU A 439 1.01 16.02 -0.19
C LEU A 439 -0.07 15.45 -1.10
N ASN A 440 -0.07 14.14 -1.37
CA ASN A 440 -1.13 13.47 -2.12
C ASN A 440 -2.50 13.61 -1.42
N GLU A 441 -2.58 13.33 -0.12
CA GLU A 441 -3.81 13.49 0.67
C GLU A 441 -4.32 14.93 0.66
N SER A 442 -3.44 15.89 0.90
CA SER A 442 -3.79 17.32 0.93
C SER A 442 -4.25 17.81 -0.44
N PHE A 443 -3.62 17.32 -1.52
CA PHE A 443 -3.96 17.70 -2.88
C PHE A 443 -5.31 17.13 -3.31
N GLN A 444 -5.53 15.84 -3.12
CA GLN A 444 -6.80 15.20 -3.44
C GLN A 444 -7.96 15.82 -2.66
N GLY A 445 -7.75 16.07 -1.35
CA GLY A 445 -8.75 16.74 -0.50
C GLY A 445 -9.11 18.13 -1.01
N ALA A 446 -8.12 18.94 -1.38
CA ALA A 446 -8.36 20.28 -1.91
C ALA A 446 -9.08 20.26 -3.28
N MET A 447 -8.70 19.33 -4.16
CA MET A 447 -9.29 19.22 -5.51
C MET A 447 -10.71 18.66 -5.50
N LYS A 448 -11.14 17.94 -4.48
CA LYS A 448 -12.51 17.42 -4.37
C LYS A 448 -13.55 18.55 -4.43
N ASP A 449 -13.30 19.69 -3.78
CA ASP A 449 -14.19 20.83 -3.83
C ASP A 449 -14.26 21.49 -5.21
N TYR A 450 -13.16 21.47 -5.96
CA TYR A 450 -13.14 21.90 -7.36
C TYR A 450 -13.93 20.93 -8.25
N PHE A 451 -13.77 19.62 -8.09
CA PHE A 451 -14.52 18.65 -8.88
C PHE A 451 -16.03 18.78 -8.69
N THR A 452 -16.48 19.02 -7.48
CA THR A 452 -17.90 19.23 -7.15
C THR A 452 -18.42 20.63 -7.52
N GLY A 453 -17.56 21.53 -7.99
CA GLY A 453 -17.94 22.90 -8.41
C GLY A 453 -18.13 23.88 -7.26
N ASN A 454 -17.68 23.55 -6.04
CA ASN A 454 -17.79 24.40 -4.86
C ASN A 454 -16.79 25.57 -4.87
N VAL A 455 -15.61 25.35 -5.47
CA VAL A 455 -14.55 26.35 -5.58
C VAL A 455 -13.95 26.37 -6.99
N SER A 456 -13.17 27.42 -7.30
CA SER A 456 -12.37 27.47 -8.54
C SER A 456 -11.13 26.57 -8.44
N LYS A 457 -10.52 26.21 -9.59
CA LYS A 457 -9.24 25.48 -9.62
C LYS A 457 -8.14 26.22 -8.86
N ASP A 458 -8.06 27.54 -9.06
CA ASP A 458 -7.07 28.41 -8.38
C ASP A 458 -7.27 28.46 -6.87
N ASP A 459 -8.51 28.43 -6.39
CA ASP A 459 -8.79 28.44 -4.94
C ASP A 459 -8.50 27.08 -4.32
N ALA A 460 -8.77 25.98 -5.03
CA ALA A 460 -8.38 24.62 -4.61
C ALA A 460 -6.84 24.48 -4.53
N GLU A 461 -6.11 25.00 -5.52
CA GLU A 461 -4.65 25.00 -5.53
C GLU A 461 -4.07 25.80 -4.35
N LYS A 462 -4.62 27.00 -4.06
CA LYS A 462 -4.22 27.78 -2.88
C LYS A 462 -4.51 27.05 -1.57
N ALA A 463 -5.68 26.38 -1.49
CA ALA A 463 -6.03 25.58 -0.32
C ALA A 463 -5.06 24.43 -0.11
N PHE A 464 -4.65 23.75 -1.19
CA PHE A 464 -3.60 22.72 -1.15
C PHE A 464 -2.28 23.27 -0.60
N TYR A 465 -1.73 24.34 -1.18
CA TYR A 465 -0.45 24.88 -0.69
C TYR A 465 -0.52 25.32 0.77
N LYS A 466 -1.65 25.87 1.19
CA LYS A 466 -1.86 26.23 2.59
C LYS A 466 -1.81 25.00 3.49
N ALA A 467 -2.57 23.97 3.18
CA ALA A 467 -2.60 22.72 3.94
C ALA A 467 -1.22 22.03 3.96
N ALA A 468 -0.51 22.02 2.82
CA ALA A 468 0.80 21.42 2.69
C ALA A 468 1.86 22.08 3.60
N VAL A 469 1.92 23.41 3.64
CA VAL A 469 2.89 24.12 4.50
C VAL A 469 2.48 24.13 5.98
N GLU A 470 1.18 23.99 6.29
CA GLU A 470 0.72 23.75 7.66
C GLU A 470 1.11 22.36 8.17
N LYS A 471 1.03 21.33 7.30
CA LYS A 471 1.44 19.95 7.62
C LYS A 471 2.97 19.81 7.67
N TYR A 472 3.68 20.50 6.79
CA TYR A 472 5.15 20.45 6.65
C TYR A 472 5.75 21.87 6.69
N PRO A 473 6.02 22.43 7.87
CA PRO A 473 6.48 23.82 8.02
C PRO A 473 7.88 24.10 7.44
N ASP A 474 8.63 23.07 7.10
CA ASP A 474 9.95 23.17 6.44
C ASP A 474 9.84 23.30 4.92
N LEU A 475 8.65 23.17 4.35
CA LEU A 475 8.43 23.31 2.92
C LEU A 475 7.97 24.72 2.54
N ASN A 476 8.24 25.07 1.28
CA ASN A 476 7.86 26.34 0.68
C ASN A 476 6.80 26.14 -0.41
N ALA A 477 5.73 26.93 -0.38
CA ALA A 477 4.86 27.07 -1.55
C ALA A 477 5.61 27.84 -2.67
N PRO A 478 5.33 27.55 -3.96
CA PRO A 478 5.86 28.32 -5.06
C PRO A 478 5.43 29.80 -4.96
N LYS A 479 6.28 30.71 -5.47
CA LYS A 479 6.04 32.15 -5.41
C LYS A 479 5.03 32.61 -6.43
#